data_e39985d3b9f57a7cdf21e22c7a992241
#
_entry.id   e39985d3b9f57a7cdf21e22c7a992241
#
_cell.length_a   1.000
_cell.length_b   1.000
_cell.length_c   1.000
_cell.angle_alpha   90.00
_cell.angle_beta   90.00
_cell.angle_gamma   90.00
#
_symmetry.space_group_name_H-M   'P 1'
#
loop_
_entity.id
_entity.type
_entity.pdbx_description
1 polymer ?
#
loop_
_entity_poly.entity_id
_entity_poly.type
_entity_poly.pdbx_seq_one_letter_code
_entity_poly.pdbx_strand_id
1 'polypeptide(L)'
;MEWLEQLLAPENLLALLGVVVTLGGLSYERLIPGRKRIGYRVQMDTLIDDAAEDGQIHQRLRMLENTPDLAGASLVLLRIENDGFRSIDADDYITAPSTEHRGLTATFPNRTVRDVAVTEPSHPDLLRHLPQNGTEERPGLICTGHEIALPRVPLNKGDHFKLLVLLTGNGTDKPPHVGGRIKEGRIRNNEKFRRPSNRVLGLIGSLLALLILQTFGTQFLKDDPLPRGCAQGTLTVVGSTAFKPVAQDLGGAYESDCLGARIEVAAQGSGRGTNTLREAGESAKAGFPAYLAFSDGPAGDGDPKLKEHLVALSVFSVVVNKDVRIPDLSLTELRGLYAGRIIRWNQLPGGPDLPVRLVSRDAKSGTRGVFEGRVLGGNEISRTSDNCRTPNFARDTVIRCELDSTGEVLKAVADTPGAIGYAELHSAEASAAGGDVRLPRLDGRIPSTDAVRARTYPFWEPEYAYTYTAPPANSLTSKFLDYLAGDTGRNLIEKHGHLPCSVPENRRACDIR
;
A
#
# COMPACT_ATOMS: atom_id res chain seq x y z
N MET A 1 -21.34 -1.02 -37.10
CA MET A 1 -20.12 -0.47 -36.49
C MET A 1 -19.88 -0.99 -35.06
N GLU A 2 -20.90 -1.51 -34.39
CA GLU A 2 -20.81 -2.08 -33.02
C GLU A 2 -19.84 -3.26 -32.87
N TRP A 3 -19.70 -4.11 -33.90
CA TRP A 3 -18.75 -5.24 -33.84
C TRP A 3 -17.27 -4.80 -33.84
N LEU A 4 -16.96 -3.63 -34.40
CA LEU A 4 -15.59 -3.07 -34.38
C LEU A 4 -15.24 -2.50 -33.00
N GLU A 5 -16.21 -1.91 -32.29
CA GLU A 5 -16.04 -1.42 -30.92
C GLU A 5 -15.88 -2.58 -29.93
N GLN A 6 -16.62 -3.67 -30.12
CA GLN A 6 -16.43 -4.89 -29.32
C GLN A 6 -15.06 -5.56 -29.58
N LEU A 7 -14.54 -5.53 -30.82
CA LEU A 7 -13.23 -6.10 -31.15
C LEU A 7 -12.07 -5.26 -30.60
N LEU A 8 -12.28 -3.94 -30.41
CA LEU A 8 -11.31 -3.00 -29.87
C LEU A 8 -11.44 -2.82 -28.34
N ALA A 9 -12.36 -3.53 -27.69
CA ALA A 9 -12.45 -3.57 -26.24
C ALA A 9 -11.13 -4.11 -25.64
N PRO A 10 -10.60 -3.51 -24.57
CA PRO A 10 -9.25 -3.82 -24.05
C PRO A 10 -9.05 -5.29 -23.68
N GLU A 11 -10.07 -5.98 -23.26
CA GLU A 11 -10.07 -7.42 -23.00
C GLU A 11 -9.89 -8.25 -24.29
N ASN A 12 -10.47 -7.83 -25.41
CA ASN A 12 -10.37 -8.50 -26.70
C ASN A 12 -9.04 -8.17 -27.42
N LEU A 13 -8.49 -6.97 -27.20
CA LEU A 13 -7.16 -6.58 -27.67
C LEU A 13 -6.04 -7.41 -27.04
N LEU A 14 -6.14 -7.72 -25.74
CA LEU A 14 -5.20 -8.61 -25.05
C LEU A 14 -5.28 -10.05 -25.60
N ALA A 15 -6.48 -10.54 -25.88
CA ALA A 15 -6.67 -11.85 -26.49
C ALA A 15 -6.12 -11.90 -27.93
N LEU A 16 -6.34 -10.85 -28.70
CA LEU A 16 -5.84 -10.71 -30.08
C LEU A 16 -4.30 -10.62 -30.11
N LEU A 17 -3.69 -9.88 -29.18
CA LEU A 17 -2.25 -9.81 -29.01
C LEU A 17 -1.66 -11.17 -28.60
N GLY A 18 -2.31 -11.90 -27.72
CA GLY A 18 -1.96 -13.27 -27.33
C GLY A 18 -1.97 -14.22 -28.55
N VAL A 19 -2.99 -14.12 -29.39
CA VAL A 19 -3.11 -14.90 -30.63
C VAL A 19 -2.01 -14.51 -31.63
N VAL A 20 -1.73 -13.23 -31.82
CA VAL A 20 -0.68 -12.74 -32.75
C VAL A 20 0.71 -13.16 -32.23
N VAL A 21 0.99 -13.07 -30.94
CA VAL A 21 2.27 -13.52 -30.35
C VAL A 21 2.41 -15.03 -30.46
N THR A 22 1.33 -15.78 -30.23
CA THR A 22 1.34 -17.25 -30.34
C THR A 22 1.51 -17.70 -31.81
N LEU A 23 0.79 -17.08 -32.72
CA LEU A 23 0.93 -17.35 -34.17
C LEU A 23 2.28 -16.89 -34.71
N GLY A 24 2.81 -15.76 -34.21
CA GLY A 24 4.14 -15.26 -34.52
C GLY A 24 5.23 -16.18 -33.99
N GLY A 25 5.10 -16.71 -32.78
CA GLY A 25 6.01 -17.70 -32.20
C GLY A 25 6.00 -19.03 -32.94
N LEU A 26 4.81 -19.55 -33.27
CA LEU A 26 4.66 -20.77 -34.06
C LEU A 26 5.16 -20.60 -35.51
N SER A 27 4.97 -19.44 -36.08
CA SER A 27 5.49 -19.12 -37.42
C SER A 27 7.00 -18.91 -37.39
N TYR A 28 7.56 -18.35 -36.34
CA TYR A 28 8.99 -18.21 -36.14
C TYR A 28 9.69 -19.57 -36.03
N GLU A 29 9.10 -20.53 -35.33
CA GLU A 29 9.61 -21.90 -35.25
C GLU A 29 9.52 -22.65 -36.60
N ARG A 30 8.50 -22.36 -37.42
CA ARG A 30 8.32 -22.99 -38.76
C ARG A 30 9.09 -22.32 -39.90
N LEU A 31 9.27 -21.01 -39.86
CA LEU A 31 9.94 -20.23 -40.91
C LEU A 31 11.47 -20.23 -40.82
N ILE A 32 12.07 -20.63 -39.70
CA ILE A 32 13.49 -20.90 -39.58
C ILE A 32 13.66 -22.42 -39.58
N PRO A 33 13.92 -23.07 -40.78
CA PRO A 33 14.22 -24.49 -40.82
C PRO A 33 15.42 -24.73 -39.89
N GLY A 34 15.22 -25.54 -38.89
CA GLY A 34 16.21 -25.82 -37.84
C GLY A 34 17.48 -26.37 -38.51
N ARG A 35 18.48 -25.51 -38.72
CA ARG A 35 19.77 -25.89 -39.27
C ARG A 35 20.55 -26.69 -38.25
N LYS A 36 21.19 -27.77 -38.70
CA LYS A 36 22.17 -28.52 -37.90
C LYS A 36 23.33 -27.56 -37.59
N ARG A 37 23.80 -27.58 -36.33
CA ARG A 37 24.87 -26.69 -35.91
C ARG A 37 25.75 -27.34 -34.85
N ILE A 38 27.05 -27.35 -35.11
CA ILE A 38 28.07 -27.70 -34.12
C ILE A 38 28.71 -26.42 -33.64
N GLY A 39 28.58 -26.18 -32.35
CA GLY A 39 29.29 -25.12 -31.63
C GLY A 39 30.55 -25.66 -31.01
N TYR A 40 31.62 -24.86 -31.03
CA TYR A 40 32.79 -25.13 -30.20
C TYR A 40 33.22 -23.88 -29.44
N ARG A 41 33.85 -24.10 -28.30
CA ARG A 41 34.45 -23.01 -27.52
C ARG A 41 35.66 -23.50 -26.73
N VAL A 42 36.68 -22.69 -26.65
CA VAL A 42 37.82 -22.89 -25.78
C VAL A 42 37.41 -22.44 -24.37
N GLN A 43 37.44 -23.37 -23.39
CA GLN A 43 37.10 -23.06 -22.03
C GLN A 43 38.33 -22.72 -21.17
N MET A 44 39.47 -23.25 -21.55
CA MET A 44 40.75 -23.03 -20.91
C MET A 44 41.86 -23.16 -21.95
N ASP A 45 42.85 -22.28 -21.93
CA ASP A 45 44.10 -22.36 -22.68
C ASP A 45 45.19 -21.72 -21.81
N THR A 46 45.92 -22.55 -21.06
CA THR A 46 46.83 -22.08 -20.02
C THR A 46 48.17 -22.79 -20.14
N LEU A 47 49.26 -22.05 -19.98
CA LEU A 47 50.62 -22.61 -19.85
C LEU A 47 50.73 -23.34 -18.52
N ILE A 48 51.41 -24.48 -18.50
CA ILE A 48 51.50 -25.30 -17.27
C ILE A 48 52.46 -24.65 -16.27
N ASP A 49 53.48 -23.89 -16.73
CA ASP A 49 54.42 -23.19 -15.86
C ASP A 49 53.73 -22.08 -15.01
N ASP A 50 52.70 -21.43 -15.53
CA ASP A 50 51.96 -20.39 -14.81
C ASP A 50 50.89 -20.99 -13.86
N ALA A 51 50.64 -22.28 -13.94
CA ALA A 51 49.53 -22.92 -13.30
C ALA A 51 49.91 -23.82 -12.09
N ALA A 52 51.14 -23.73 -11.63
CA ALA A 52 51.67 -24.57 -10.55
C ALA A 52 50.97 -24.39 -9.18
N GLU A 53 50.17 -23.32 -9.01
CA GLU A 53 49.40 -23.02 -7.79
C GLU A 53 47.90 -23.46 -7.85
N ASP A 54 47.38 -23.90 -8.99
CA ASP A 54 45.95 -24.27 -9.11
C ASP A 54 45.72 -25.80 -8.98
N GLY A 55 45.16 -26.21 -7.85
CA GLY A 55 44.86 -27.63 -7.52
C GLY A 55 43.91 -28.32 -8.52
N GLN A 56 43.12 -27.59 -9.31
CA GLN A 56 42.24 -28.14 -10.33
C GLN A 56 43.02 -28.67 -11.55
N ILE A 57 44.15 -28.05 -11.88
CA ILE A 57 45.00 -28.45 -13.01
C ILE A 57 45.70 -29.76 -12.71
N HIS A 58 46.22 -29.96 -11.50
CA HIS A 58 46.80 -31.21 -11.06
C HIS A 58 45.87 -32.40 -11.14
N GLN A 59 44.58 -32.20 -10.84
CA GLN A 59 43.58 -33.28 -10.94
C GLN A 59 43.28 -33.62 -12.42
N ARG A 60 43.34 -32.64 -13.33
CA ARG A 60 43.11 -32.87 -14.77
C ARG A 60 44.31 -33.50 -15.48
N LEU A 61 45.53 -33.20 -15.07
CA LEU A 61 46.73 -33.84 -15.60
C LEU A 61 46.76 -35.36 -15.34
N ARG A 62 46.14 -35.86 -14.28
CA ARG A 62 46.04 -37.31 -14.01
C ARG A 62 45.16 -38.08 -15.02
N MET A 63 44.44 -37.38 -15.87
CA MET A 63 43.61 -38.01 -16.92
C MET A 63 44.41 -38.29 -18.22
N LEU A 64 45.66 -37.83 -18.31
CA LEU A 64 46.52 -38.06 -19.43
C LEU A 64 47.44 -39.26 -19.16
N GLU A 65 47.51 -40.24 -20.11
CA GLU A 65 48.23 -41.49 -19.90
C GLU A 65 49.77 -41.36 -20.02
N ASN A 66 50.24 -40.33 -20.76
CA ASN A 66 51.71 -40.10 -20.94
C ASN A 66 52.08 -38.67 -20.51
N THR A 67 52.84 -38.52 -19.47
CA THR A 67 53.42 -37.26 -19.01
C THR A 67 54.86 -37.08 -19.51
N PRO A 68 55.11 -36.49 -20.68
CA PRO A 68 56.46 -36.10 -21.09
C PRO A 68 56.88 -34.85 -20.37
N ASP A 69 58.14 -34.47 -20.59
CA ASP A 69 58.75 -33.23 -20.08
C ASP A 69 57.83 -32.02 -20.27
N LEU A 70 57.33 -31.45 -19.19
CA LEU A 70 56.23 -30.45 -19.21
C LEU A 70 56.74 -29.02 -19.38
N ALA A 71 58.03 -28.80 -19.55
CA ALA A 71 58.60 -27.45 -19.74
C ALA A 71 58.09 -26.85 -21.06
N GLY A 72 57.32 -25.72 -20.98
CA GLY A 72 56.70 -25.04 -22.09
C GLY A 72 55.48 -25.75 -22.67
N ALA A 73 54.82 -26.63 -21.87
CA ALA A 73 53.56 -27.26 -22.28
C ALA A 73 52.37 -26.36 -21.92
N SER A 74 51.28 -26.46 -22.72
CA SER A 74 49.98 -25.82 -22.45
C SER A 74 48.87 -26.83 -22.43
N LEU A 75 47.86 -26.59 -21.61
CA LEU A 75 46.67 -27.41 -21.45
C LEU A 75 45.47 -26.66 -22.02
N VAL A 76 44.79 -27.27 -22.99
CA VAL A 76 43.60 -26.71 -23.62
C VAL A 76 42.41 -27.58 -23.31
N LEU A 77 41.31 -26.92 -22.86
CA LEU A 77 40.02 -27.57 -22.70
C LEU A 77 39.06 -27.03 -23.79
N LEU A 78 38.80 -27.87 -24.78
CA LEU A 78 37.94 -27.56 -25.92
C LEU A 78 36.60 -28.25 -25.79
N ARG A 79 35.51 -27.51 -25.70
CA ARG A 79 34.16 -28.05 -25.69
C ARG A 79 33.59 -28.06 -27.12
N ILE A 80 32.98 -29.17 -27.51
CA ILE A 80 32.25 -29.37 -28.77
C ILE A 80 30.82 -29.76 -28.43
N GLU A 81 29.82 -29.10 -29.03
CA GLU A 81 28.42 -29.31 -28.68
C GLU A 81 27.50 -29.16 -29.92
N ASN A 82 26.39 -29.90 -29.92
CA ASN A 82 25.29 -29.63 -30.82
C ASN A 82 24.40 -28.52 -30.25
N ASP A 83 24.66 -27.27 -30.60
CA ASP A 83 23.87 -26.10 -30.20
C ASP A 83 22.79 -25.75 -31.24
N GLY A 84 22.52 -26.66 -32.19
CA GLY A 84 21.46 -26.60 -33.16
C GLY A 84 20.12 -27.10 -32.66
N PHE A 85 19.12 -27.08 -33.52
CA PHE A 85 17.76 -27.55 -33.21
C PHE A 85 17.49 -28.99 -33.65
N ARG A 86 18.37 -29.57 -34.45
CA ARG A 86 18.26 -30.94 -34.98
C ARG A 86 19.43 -31.80 -34.52
N SER A 87 19.19 -33.08 -34.37
CA SER A 87 20.25 -34.10 -34.18
C SER A 87 21.20 -34.16 -35.37
N ILE A 88 22.42 -34.50 -35.10
CA ILE A 88 23.49 -34.69 -36.08
C ILE A 88 23.84 -36.16 -36.07
N ASP A 89 23.65 -36.85 -37.18
CA ASP A 89 23.96 -38.26 -37.34
C ASP A 89 25.36 -38.44 -37.95
N ALA A 90 25.93 -39.66 -37.86
CA ALA A 90 27.23 -39.96 -38.44
C ALA A 90 27.31 -39.69 -39.94
N ASP A 91 26.20 -39.85 -40.68
CA ASP A 91 26.11 -39.61 -42.12
C ASP A 91 25.93 -38.15 -42.50
N ASP A 92 25.77 -37.29 -41.53
CA ASP A 92 25.69 -35.84 -41.76
C ASP A 92 27.06 -35.19 -41.98
N TYR A 93 28.14 -35.84 -41.56
CA TYR A 93 29.50 -35.35 -41.76
C TYR A 93 29.92 -35.48 -43.23
N ILE A 94 30.34 -34.40 -43.84
CA ILE A 94 30.82 -34.37 -45.22
C ILE A 94 32.34 -34.45 -45.19
N THR A 95 32.87 -35.58 -45.66
CA THR A 95 34.31 -35.87 -45.68
C THR A 95 34.83 -36.21 -47.10
N ALA A 96 36.10 -36.00 -47.33
CA ALA A 96 36.72 -36.37 -48.59
C ALA A 96 36.95 -37.88 -48.64
N PRO A 97 36.98 -38.53 -49.83
CA PRO A 97 37.16 -39.97 -49.96
C PRO A 97 38.39 -40.54 -49.25
N SER A 98 39.47 -39.78 -49.20
CA SER A 98 40.72 -40.14 -48.49
C SER A 98 40.66 -40.04 -46.97
N THR A 99 39.56 -39.50 -46.42
CA THR A 99 39.37 -39.25 -44.97
C THR A 99 38.00 -39.73 -44.48
N GLU A 100 37.52 -40.81 -45.04
CA GLU A 100 36.13 -41.30 -44.90
C GLU A 100 35.64 -41.47 -43.45
N HIS A 101 36.54 -41.72 -42.53
CA HIS A 101 36.21 -41.91 -41.11
C HIS A 101 36.30 -40.67 -40.24
N ARG A 102 36.74 -39.51 -40.80
CA ARG A 102 36.90 -38.25 -40.05
C ARG A 102 35.62 -37.42 -40.06
N GLY A 103 35.17 -36.95 -38.92
CA GLY A 103 34.03 -36.04 -38.78
C GLY A 103 34.45 -34.56 -38.72
N LEU A 104 35.24 -34.20 -37.73
CA LEU A 104 35.76 -32.87 -37.48
C LEU A 104 37.27 -32.87 -37.34
N THR A 105 37.91 -31.73 -37.50
CA THR A 105 39.35 -31.56 -37.23
C THR A 105 39.53 -30.37 -36.30
N ALA A 106 40.15 -30.58 -35.15
CA ALA A 106 40.59 -29.51 -34.26
C ALA A 106 42.05 -29.17 -34.55
N THR A 107 42.34 -27.96 -34.92
CA THR A 107 43.67 -27.47 -35.30
C THR A 107 44.20 -26.51 -34.23
N PHE A 108 45.45 -26.73 -33.80
CA PHE A 108 46.15 -25.94 -32.78
C PHE A 108 47.36 -25.24 -33.43
N PRO A 109 47.21 -24.01 -33.95
CA PRO A 109 48.27 -23.35 -34.66
C PRO A 109 49.53 -23.15 -33.82
N ASN A 110 50.69 -23.43 -34.41
CA ASN A 110 52.02 -23.29 -33.81
C ASN A 110 52.28 -24.15 -32.57
N ARG A 111 51.44 -25.13 -32.29
CA ARG A 111 51.56 -26.05 -31.16
C ARG A 111 51.43 -27.53 -31.62
N THR A 112 52.13 -28.42 -30.97
CA THR A 112 52.11 -29.84 -31.29
C THR A 112 51.29 -30.60 -30.25
N VAL A 113 50.32 -31.39 -30.67
CA VAL A 113 49.50 -32.23 -29.81
C VAL A 113 50.37 -33.37 -29.28
N ARG A 114 50.42 -33.50 -27.97
CA ARG A 114 51.13 -34.58 -27.27
C ARG A 114 50.21 -35.68 -26.79
N ASP A 115 49.08 -35.28 -26.24
CA ASP A 115 48.08 -36.19 -25.78
C ASP A 115 46.69 -35.56 -25.76
N VAL A 116 45.63 -36.37 -25.81
CA VAL A 116 44.24 -35.93 -25.77
C VAL A 116 43.38 -36.88 -24.97
N ALA A 117 42.59 -36.34 -24.06
CA ALA A 117 41.59 -37.08 -23.32
C ALA A 117 40.18 -36.53 -23.56
N VAL A 118 39.19 -37.40 -23.68
CA VAL A 118 37.78 -37.00 -23.71
C VAL A 118 37.23 -36.91 -22.30
N THR A 119 36.67 -35.75 -21.97
CA THR A 119 36.17 -35.50 -20.63
C THR A 119 34.73 -34.91 -20.69
N GLU A 120 34.02 -35.01 -19.61
CA GLU A 120 32.70 -34.42 -19.39
C GLU A 120 31.72 -34.62 -20.58
N PRO A 121 31.46 -35.83 -21.04
CA PRO A 121 30.42 -36.09 -22.03
C PRO A 121 29.04 -35.83 -21.41
N SER A 122 28.10 -35.24 -22.20
CA SER A 122 26.71 -35.09 -21.76
C SER A 122 26.01 -36.42 -21.49
N HIS A 123 26.41 -37.47 -22.17
CA HIS A 123 25.91 -38.80 -22.00
C HIS A 123 27.07 -39.84 -22.11
N PRO A 124 27.14 -40.86 -21.25
CA PRO A 124 28.22 -41.87 -21.29
C PRO A 124 28.36 -42.60 -22.61
N ASP A 125 27.29 -42.79 -23.37
CA ASP A 125 27.32 -43.48 -24.66
C ASP A 125 28.12 -42.74 -25.73
N LEU A 126 28.32 -41.40 -25.59
CA LEU A 126 29.18 -40.65 -26.49
C LEU A 126 30.62 -41.15 -26.48
N LEU A 127 31.11 -41.66 -25.37
CA LEU A 127 32.46 -42.25 -25.27
C LEU A 127 32.65 -43.47 -26.18
N ARG A 128 31.59 -44.19 -26.49
CA ARG A 128 31.65 -45.34 -27.42
C ARG A 128 31.99 -44.91 -28.87
N HIS A 129 31.72 -43.66 -29.19
CA HIS A 129 32.05 -43.04 -30.51
C HIS A 129 33.41 -42.34 -30.49
N LEU A 130 34.07 -42.26 -29.35
CA LEU A 130 35.36 -41.56 -29.14
C LEU A 130 36.37 -42.47 -28.44
N PRO A 131 36.67 -43.68 -28.95
CA PRO A 131 37.64 -44.54 -28.31
C PRO A 131 39.05 -43.89 -28.35
N GLN A 132 39.80 -43.98 -27.26
CA GLN A 132 41.15 -43.44 -27.17
C GLN A 132 42.12 -44.26 -28.06
N ASN A 133 41.94 -45.58 -28.13
CA ASN A 133 42.68 -46.49 -29.02
C ASN A 133 41.74 -47.02 -30.10
N GLY A 134 41.70 -46.37 -31.27
CA GLY A 134 40.88 -46.76 -32.41
C GLY A 134 41.42 -48.04 -33.08
N THR A 135 40.48 -48.89 -33.55
CA THR A 135 40.74 -49.99 -34.47
C THR A 135 40.39 -49.55 -35.89
N GLU A 136 40.81 -50.34 -36.94
CA GLU A 136 40.43 -50.04 -38.31
C GLU A 136 38.89 -49.95 -38.51
N GLU A 137 38.14 -50.73 -37.74
CA GLU A 137 36.66 -50.71 -37.81
C GLU A 137 36.02 -49.56 -36.99
N ARG A 138 36.74 -49.02 -35.95
CA ARG A 138 36.28 -47.93 -35.11
C ARG A 138 37.41 -46.93 -34.91
N PRO A 139 37.59 -45.99 -35.83
CA PRO A 139 38.68 -45.02 -35.70
C PRO A 139 38.41 -44.11 -34.50
N GLY A 140 39.40 -44.03 -33.59
CA GLY A 140 39.42 -43.12 -32.45
C GLY A 140 39.86 -41.70 -32.80
N LEU A 141 40.31 -40.98 -31.81
CA LEU A 141 40.96 -39.67 -32.00
C LEU A 141 42.33 -39.90 -32.61
N ILE A 142 42.60 -39.26 -33.74
CA ILE A 142 43.88 -39.36 -34.45
C ILE A 142 44.64 -38.04 -34.28
N CYS A 143 45.76 -38.08 -33.55
CA CYS A 143 46.61 -36.92 -33.36
C CYS A 143 47.73 -36.88 -34.42
N THR A 144 47.84 -35.81 -35.18
CA THR A 144 48.90 -35.65 -36.19
C THR A 144 49.48 -34.23 -36.10
N GLY A 145 50.66 -34.11 -35.54
CA GLY A 145 51.29 -32.79 -35.43
C GLY A 145 50.48 -31.79 -34.62
N HIS A 146 49.89 -30.81 -35.32
CA HIS A 146 49.09 -29.74 -34.72
C HIS A 146 47.57 -29.96 -34.87
N GLU A 147 47.14 -31.15 -35.31
CA GLU A 147 45.74 -31.46 -35.55
C GLU A 147 45.25 -32.70 -34.80
N ILE A 148 44.00 -32.68 -34.40
CA ILE A 148 43.26 -33.82 -33.84
C ILE A 148 42.09 -34.06 -34.82
N ALA A 149 42.08 -35.20 -35.45
CA ALA A 149 40.94 -35.67 -36.23
C ALA A 149 39.97 -36.41 -35.32
N LEU A 150 38.73 -35.96 -35.29
CA LEU A 150 37.64 -36.57 -34.55
C LEU A 150 36.82 -37.49 -35.43
N PRO A 151 36.33 -38.61 -34.95
CA PRO A 151 35.42 -39.47 -35.66
C PRO A 151 34.05 -38.80 -35.91
N ARG A 152 33.17 -39.42 -36.67
CA ARG A 152 31.79 -38.99 -36.91
C ARG A 152 30.91 -39.27 -35.71
N VAL A 153 30.91 -38.36 -34.74
CA VAL A 153 30.16 -38.54 -33.49
C VAL A 153 28.71 -38.08 -33.69
N PRO A 154 27.72 -38.94 -33.52
CA PRO A 154 26.33 -38.53 -33.51
C PRO A 154 26.03 -37.72 -32.24
N LEU A 155 25.36 -36.57 -32.43
CA LEU A 155 25.05 -35.63 -31.33
C LEU A 155 23.57 -35.21 -31.39
N ASN A 156 22.82 -35.60 -30.36
CA ASN A 156 21.48 -35.04 -30.20
C ASN A 156 21.52 -33.58 -29.82
N LYS A 157 20.37 -32.91 -29.84
CA LYS A 157 20.28 -31.52 -29.43
C LYS A 157 20.75 -31.35 -27.97
N GLY A 158 21.76 -30.52 -27.77
CA GLY A 158 22.35 -30.23 -26.47
C GLY A 158 23.47 -31.19 -26.04
N ASP A 159 23.70 -32.30 -26.80
CA ASP A 159 24.83 -33.19 -26.54
C ASP A 159 26.16 -32.47 -26.70
N HIS A 160 27.09 -32.79 -25.83
CA HIS A 160 28.42 -32.20 -25.83
C HIS A 160 29.45 -33.16 -25.22
N PHE A 161 30.70 -32.91 -25.55
CA PHE A 161 31.86 -33.49 -24.92
C PHE A 161 32.99 -32.46 -24.92
N LYS A 162 34.01 -32.70 -24.05
CA LYS A 162 35.20 -31.88 -23.98
C LYS A 162 36.45 -32.68 -24.34
N LEU A 163 37.35 -32.01 -25.03
CA LEU A 163 38.70 -32.51 -25.30
C LEU A 163 39.66 -31.79 -24.35
N LEU A 164 40.32 -32.51 -23.51
CA LEU A 164 41.47 -32.04 -22.73
C LEU A 164 42.73 -32.38 -23.52
N VAL A 165 43.41 -31.35 -24.05
CA VAL A 165 44.53 -31.50 -24.98
C VAL A 165 45.81 -30.98 -24.34
N LEU A 166 46.83 -31.80 -24.30
CA LEU A 166 48.19 -31.40 -23.87
C LEU A 166 48.99 -31.02 -25.14
N LEU A 167 49.52 -29.82 -25.14
CA LEU A 167 50.23 -29.24 -26.28
C LEU A 167 51.64 -28.82 -25.85
N THR A 168 52.57 -28.91 -26.78
CA THR A 168 53.94 -28.36 -26.63
C THR A 168 54.20 -27.37 -27.77
N GLY A 169 54.98 -26.33 -27.52
CA GLY A 169 55.37 -25.29 -28.47
C GLY A 169 54.97 -23.87 -28.03
N ASN A 170 55.67 -22.89 -28.54
CA ASN A 170 55.51 -21.48 -28.21
C ASN A 170 54.36 -20.88 -29.03
N GLY A 171 53.20 -20.71 -28.43
CA GLY A 171 52.12 -20.01 -29.15
C GLY A 171 50.74 -20.13 -28.57
N THR A 172 50.43 -19.37 -27.49
CA THR A 172 49.05 -19.12 -27.08
C THR A 172 48.38 -18.00 -27.87
N ASP A 173 49.09 -17.36 -28.80
CA ASP A 173 48.62 -16.17 -29.55
C ASP A 173 47.50 -16.45 -30.57
N LYS A 174 47.33 -17.70 -31.00
CA LYS A 174 46.28 -18.07 -31.93
C LYS A 174 45.34 -19.10 -31.31
N PRO A 175 44.04 -18.77 -31.21
CA PRO A 175 43.08 -19.69 -30.60
C PRO A 175 42.91 -20.96 -31.46
N PRO A 176 42.63 -22.11 -30.82
CA PRO A 176 42.29 -23.35 -31.52
C PRO A 176 41.07 -23.17 -32.46
N HIS A 177 41.08 -23.86 -33.57
CA HIS A 177 40.01 -23.82 -34.55
C HIS A 177 39.46 -25.24 -34.80
N VAL A 178 38.11 -25.38 -34.86
CA VAL A 178 37.47 -26.63 -35.24
C VAL A 178 36.89 -26.45 -36.63
N GLY A 179 37.43 -27.24 -37.58
CA GLY A 179 37.02 -27.30 -38.97
C GLY A 179 36.23 -28.56 -39.29
N GLY A 180 35.57 -28.54 -40.43
CA GLY A 180 34.74 -29.63 -40.93
C GLY A 180 33.50 -29.12 -41.64
N ARG A 181 32.70 -30.03 -42.19
CA ARG A 181 31.45 -29.71 -42.89
C ARG A 181 30.37 -30.70 -42.46
N ILE A 182 29.15 -30.21 -42.26
CA ILE A 182 27.96 -31.04 -42.02
C ILE A 182 26.86 -30.69 -43.00
N LYS A 183 26.07 -31.67 -43.41
CA LYS A 183 24.94 -31.52 -44.32
C LYS A 183 23.93 -30.56 -43.69
N GLU A 184 23.51 -29.55 -44.48
CA GLU A 184 22.52 -28.56 -44.04
C GLU A 184 22.88 -27.82 -42.74
N GLY A 185 24.17 -27.77 -42.37
CA GLY A 185 24.60 -27.23 -41.09
C GLY A 185 25.86 -26.36 -41.19
N ARG A 186 26.28 -25.86 -40.01
CA ARG A 186 27.47 -25.00 -39.87
C ARG A 186 28.22 -25.34 -38.59
N ILE A 187 29.54 -25.20 -38.64
CA ILE A 187 30.41 -25.23 -37.46
C ILE A 187 30.70 -23.79 -37.05
N ARG A 188 30.61 -23.49 -35.77
CA ARG A 188 30.74 -22.11 -35.26
C ARG A 188 31.54 -22.06 -33.98
N ASN A 189 32.37 -21.02 -33.85
CA ASN A 189 32.97 -20.65 -32.58
C ASN A 189 31.95 -19.88 -31.71
N ASN A 190 31.68 -20.39 -30.49
CA ASN A 190 30.71 -19.86 -29.56
C ASN A 190 31.32 -18.92 -28.51
N GLU A 191 32.58 -18.48 -28.63
CA GLU A 191 33.27 -17.59 -27.68
C GLU A 191 32.71 -16.16 -27.63
N LYS A 192 32.02 -15.71 -28.69
CA LYS A 192 31.42 -14.38 -28.71
C LYS A 192 30.00 -14.41 -28.18
N PHE A 193 29.77 -13.73 -27.08
CA PHE A 193 28.43 -13.40 -26.56
C PHE A 193 27.55 -12.88 -27.71
N ARG A 194 26.46 -13.57 -28.03
CA ARG A 194 25.49 -13.09 -29.03
C ARG A 194 24.82 -11.83 -28.48
N ARG A 195 25.18 -10.65 -28.99
CA ARG A 195 24.30 -9.49 -28.90
C ARG A 195 23.03 -9.84 -29.67
N PRO A 196 21.82 -9.64 -29.04
CA PRO A 196 20.57 -9.82 -29.78
C PRO A 196 20.61 -8.94 -31.02
N SER A 197 20.08 -9.46 -32.13
CA SER A 197 20.06 -8.69 -33.38
C SER A 197 19.25 -7.42 -33.22
N ASN A 198 19.60 -6.34 -33.93
CA ASN A 198 18.85 -5.07 -33.88
C ASN A 198 17.34 -5.25 -34.16
N ARG A 199 16.95 -6.30 -34.89
CA ARG A 199 15.56 -6.67 -35.17
C ARG A 199 14.86 -7.21 -33.88
N VAL A 200 15.54 -8.02 -33.09
CA VAL A 200 15.02 -8.54 -31.81
C VAL A 200 14.93 -7.42 -30.74
N LEU A 201 15.94 -6.55 -30.72
CA LEU A 201 15.92 -5.35 -29.84
C LEU A 201 14.79 -4.38 -30.25
N GLY A 202 14.56 -4.19 -31.55
CA GLY A 202 13.46 -3.40 -32.10
C GLY A 202 12.08 -3.98 -31.69
N LEU A 203 11.94 -5.30 -31.76
CA LEU A 203 10.70 -6.01 -31.40
C LEU A 203 10.43 -5.96 -29.89
N ILE A 204 11.47 -6.10 -29.07
CA ILE A 204 11.36 -5.92 -27.60
C ILE A 204 11.03 -4.46 -27.27
N GLY A 205 11.67 -3.51 -27.93
CA GLY A 205 11.40 -2.07 -27.75
C GLY A 205 9.98 -1.68 -28.15
N SER A 206 9.47 -2.21 -29.28
CA SER A 206 8.09 -1.94 -29.72
C SER A 206 7.05 -2.59 -28.80
N LEU A 207 7.30 -3.80 -28.27
CA LEU A 207 6.43 -4.46 -27.30
C LEU A 207 6.41 -3.71 -25.95
N LEU A 208 7.57 -3.23 -25.48
CA LEU A 208 7.66 -2.40 -24.28
C LEU A 208 6.96 -1.06 -24.48
N ALA A 209 7.13 -0.41 -25.62
CA ALA A 209 6.43 0.84 -25.94
C ALA A 209 4.91 0.65 -26.02
N LEU A 210 4.43 -0.47 -26.55
CA LEU A 210 3.01 -0.83 -26.63
C LEU A 210 2.44 -1.12 -25.22
N LEU A 211 3.21 -1.79 -24.36
CA LEU A 211 2.87 -2.04 -22.95
C LEU A 211 2.80 -0.73 -22.15
N ILE A 212 3.75 0.18 -22.37
CA ILE A 212 3.75 1.52 -21.77
C ILE A 212 2.57 2.35 -22.27
N LEU A 213 2.27 2.29 -23.57
CA LEU A 213 1.13 2.99 -24.15
C LEU A 213 -0.20 2.44 -23.64
N GLN A 214 -0.33 1.13 -23.43
CA GLN A 214 -1.50 0.50 -22.83
C GLN A 214 -1.65 0.88 -21.36
N THR A 215 -0.58 0.83 -20.55
CA THR A 215 -0.64 1.21 -19.12
C THR A 215 -0.91 2.70 -18.93
N PHE A 216 -0.29 3.58 -19.75
CA PHE A 216 -0.57 5.01 -19.73
C PHE A 216 -1.94 5.34 -20.33
N GLY A 217 -2.33 4.73 -21.44
CA GLY A 217 -3.63 4.98 -22.09
C GLY A 217 -4.81 4.56 -21.22
N THR A 218 -4.70 3.47 -20.47
CA THR A 218 -5.76 3.00 -19.55
C THR A 218 -5.84 3.83 -18.28
N GLN A 219 -4.76 4.47 -17.82
CA GLN A 219 -4.80 5.40 -16.69
C GLN A 219 -5.42 6.76 -17.03
N PHE A 220 -5.33 7.21 -18.30
CA PHE A 220 -5.92 8.48 -18.74
C PHE A 220 -7.38 8.35 -19.21
N LEU A 221 -7.90 7.16 -19.42
CA LEU A 221 -9.24 6.89 -19.98
C LEU A 221 -10.17 6.14 -19.03
N LYS A 222 -9.72 5.77 -17.84
CA LYS A 222 -10.60 5.24 -16.80
C LYS A 222 -10.86 6.34 -15.78
N ASP A 223 -12.10 6.83 -15.75
CA ASP A 223 -12.72 7.15 -14.47
C ASP A 223 -12.76 5.82 -13.70
N ASP A 224 -11.76 5.56 -12.84
CA ASP A 224 -11.81 4.39 -11.96
C ASP A 224 -13.14 4.45 -11.20
N PRO A 225 -13.96 3.40 -11.23
CA PRO A 225 -15.18 3.39 -10.46
C PRO A 225 -14.79 3.68 -9.00
N LEU A 226 -15.39 4.73 -8.44
CA LEU A 226 -15.15 5.13 -7.05
C LEU A 226 -15.19 3.88 -6.14
N PRO A 227 -14.26 3.74 -5.18
CA PRO A 227 -14.31 2.67 -4.21
C PRO A 227 -15.72 2.56 -3.63
N ARG A 228 -16.19 1.35 -3.38
CA ARG A 228 -17.54 1.14 -2.82
C ARG A 228 -17.68 1.95 -1.53
N GLY A 229 -18.68 2.85 -1.49
CA GLY A 229 -18.90 3.75 -0.36
C GLY A 229 -18.37 5.17 -0.54
N CYS A 230 -17.64 5.48 -1.63
CA CYS A 230 -17.16 6.82 -1.94
C CYS A 230 -18.10 7.61 -2.85
N ALA A 231 -18.11 8.93 -2.68
CA ALA A 231 -18.70 9.90 -3.60
C ALA A 231 -17.79 11.13 -3.70
N GLN A 232 -17.86 11.83 -4.81
CA GLN A 232 -17.06 13.04 -5.07
C GLN A 232 -17.87 14.30 -4.79
N GLY A 233 -17.17 15.42 -4.64
CA GLY A 233 -17.76 16.75 -4.45
C GLY A 233 -17.40 17.35 -3.08
N THR A 234 -18.09 18.43 -2.71
CA THR A 234 -17.89 19.11 -1.42
C THR A 234 -19.13 18.92 -0.55
N LEU A 235 -18.94 18.54 0.71
CA LEU A 235 -19.96 18.49 1.75
C LEU A 235 -19.60 19.45 2.87
N THR A 236 -20.50 20.37 3.19
CA THR A 236 -20.35 21.27 4.33
C THR A 236 -21.00 20.66 5.57
N VAL A 237 -20.18 20.40 6.58
CA VAL A 237 -20.61 19.89 7.88
C VAL A 237 -20.69 21.04 8.88
N VAL A 238 -21.88 21.30 9.41
CA VAL A 238 -22.16 22.38 10.36
C VAL A 238 -22.63 21.81 11.71
N GLY A 239 -22.88 22.66 12.71
CA GLY A 239 -23.56 22.25 13.92
C GLY A 239 -22.68 22.21 15.16
N SER A 240 -22.77 21.13 15.94
CA SER A 240 -22.19 21.01 17.27
C SER A 240 -20.70 21.35 17.32
N THR A 241 -20.31 22.27 18.21
CA THR A 241 -18.90 22.57 18.51
C THR A 241 -18.28 21.56 19.46
N ALA A 242 -19.08 20.79 20.18
CA ALA A 242 -18.65 19.68 21.02
C ALA A 242 -18.21 18.49 20.16
N PHE A 243 -18.95 18.22 19.07
CA PHE A 243 -18.64 17.13 18.13
C PHE A 243 -17.65 17.56 17.01
N LYS A 244 -17.23 18.82 16.98
CA LYS A 244 -16.32 19.33 15.94
C LYS A 244 -15.03 18.51 15.77
N PRO A 245 -14.29 18.13 16.84
CA PRO A 245 -13.06 17.35 16.67
C PRO A 245 -13.32 16.00 15.98
N VAL A 246 -14.41 15.32 16.35
CA VAL A 246 -14.84 14.05 15.72
C VAL A 246 -15.17 14.27 14.24
N ALA A 247 -15.97 15.32 13.94
CA ALA A 247 -16.35 15.64 12.57
C ALA A 247 -15.13 15.97 11.67
N GLN A 248 -14.10 16.62 12.22
CA GLN A 248 -12.86 16.92 11.52
C GLN A 248 -12.06 15.65 11.21
N ASP A 249 -11.87 14.76 12.20
CA ASP A 249 -11.14 13.51 11.99
C ASP A 249 -11.90 12.58 11.02
N LEU A 250 -13.24 12.51 11.13
CA LEU A 250 -14.07 11.75 10.20
C LEU A 250 -14.00 12.30 8.77
N GLY A 251 -14.04 13.63 8.63
CA GLY A 251 -13.89 14.29 7.34
C GLY A 251 -12.55 14.00 6.69
N GLY A 252 -11.45 14.17 7.44
CA GLY A 252 -10.11 13.89 6.96
C GLY A 252 -9.88 12.42 6.60
N ALA A 253 -10.44 11.48 7.38
CA ALA A 253 -10.38 10.06 7.07
C ALA A 253 -11.16 9.74 5.78
N TYR A 254 -12.37 10.27 5.63
CA TYR A 254 -13.16 10.08 4.41
C TYR A 254 -12.47 10.66 3.17
N GLU A 255 -11.89 11.86 3.26
CA GLU A 255 -11.13 12.48 2.16
C GLU A 255 -9.89 11.64 1.77
N SER A 256 -9.23 11.03 2.76
CA SER A 256 -8.09 10.14 2.54
C SER A 256 -8.50 8.85 1.82
N ASP A 257 -9.65 8.27 2.19
CA ASP A 257 -10.16 7.02 1.65
C ASP A 257 -10.87 7.22 0.30
N CYS A 258 -11.41 8.43 0.05
CA CYS A 258 -12.27 8.76 -1.07
C CYS A 258 -11.74 9.96 -1.88
N LEU A 259 -10.89 9.68 -2.86
CA LEU A 259 -10.32 10.70 -3.74
C LEU A 259 -11.41 11.53 -4.45
N GLY A 260 -11.28 12.86 -4.40
CA GLY A 260 -12.24 13.80 -4.99
C GLY A 260 -13.40 14.19 -4.08
N ALA A 261 -13.44 13.67 -2.83
CA ALA A 261 -14.33 14.19 -1.79
C ALA A 261 -13.65 15.32 -1.00
N ARG A 262 -14.43 16.30 -0.57
CA ARG A 262 -14.03 17.38 0.32
C ARG A 262 -15.06 17.60 1.41
N ILE A 263 -14.66 17.52 2.67
CA ILE A 263 -15.53 17.70 3.84
C ILE A 263 -15.11 18.97 4.59
N GLU A 264 -15.92 20.02 4.49
CA GLU A 264 -15.65 21.30 5.13
C GLU A 264 -16.41 21.40 6.46
N VAL A 265 -15.69 21.41 7.59
CA VAL A 265 -16.31 21.48 8.92
C VAL A 265 -16.38 22.91 9.42
N ALA A 266 -17.59 23.46 9.49
CA ALA A 266 -17.92 24.80 9.94
C ALA A 266 -18.85 24.77 11.18
N ALA A 267 -18.37 24.21 12.28
CA ALA A 267 -19.16 24.06 13.51
C ALA A 267 -19.38 25.39 14.23
N GLN A 268 -20.64 25.76 14.49
CA GLN A 268 -21.05 27.04 15.08
C GLN A 268 -22.08 26.86 16.22
N GLY A 269 -22.34 25.63 16.65
CA GLY A 269 -23.35 25.27 17.62
C GLY A 269 -24.56 24.57 16.98
N SER A 270 -25.17 23.65 17.74
CA SER A 270 -26.22 22.72 17.25
C SER A 270 -27.39 23.46 16.62
N GLY A 271 -27.98 24.46 17.27
CA GLY A 271 -29.13 25.18 16.76
C GLY A 271 -28.81 26.11 15.58
N ARG A 272 -27.58 26.68 15.51
CA ARG A 272 -27.16 27.43 14.33
C ARG A 272 -26.96 26.51 13.13
N GLY A 273 -26.35 25.34 13.35
CA GLY A 273 -26.12 24.37 12.29
C GLY A 273 -27.41 23.84 11.66
N THR A 274 -28.40 23.47 12.49
CA THR A 274 -29.71 23.02 11.97
C THR A 274 -30.46 24.13 11.23
N ASN A 275 -30.33 25.39 11.66
CA ASN A 275 -30.88 26.53 10.93
C ASN A 275 -30.17 26.74 9.58
N THR A 276 -28.83 26.69 9.56
CA THR A 276 -28.06 26.79 8.31
C THR A 276 -28.41 25.66 7.33
N LEU A 277 -28.59 24.43 7.82
CA LEU A 277 -29.05 23.31 7.01
C LEU A 277 -30.44 23.56 6.41
N ARG A 278 -31.37 24.10 7.21
CA ARG A 278 -32.72 24.43 6.74
C ARG A 278 -32.67 25.50 5.64
N GLU A 279 -31.97 26.61 5.88
CA GLU A 279 -31.80 27.71 4.91
C GLU A 279 -31.17 27.21 3.59
N ALA A 280 -30.11 26.37 3.70
CA ALA A 280 -29.49 25.73 2.55
C ALA A 280 -30.47 24.84 1.78
N GLY A 281 -31.29 24.06 2.51
CA GLY A 281 -32.28 23.17 1.91
C GLY A 281 -33.42 23.90 1.23
N GLU A 282 -33.90 25.00 1.81
CA GLU A 282 -34.93 25.86 1.21
C GLU A 282 -34.44 26.56 -0.07
N SER A 283 -33.15 26.90 -0.09
CA SER A 283 -32.51 27.59 -1.22
C SER A 283 -32.05 26.61 -2.31
N ALA A 284 -31.99 25.32 -2.06
CA ALA A 284 -31.47 24.33 -3.00
C ALA A 284 -32.43 24.10 -4.18
N LYS A 285 -31.98 24.45 -5.38
CA LYS A 285 -32.77 24.25 -6.63
C LYS A 285 -33.13 22.78 -6.89
N ALA A 286 -32.32 21.85 -6.44
CA ALA A 286 -32.54 20.40 -6.58
C ALA A 286 -33.26 19.77 -5.38
N GLY A 287 -33.70 20.57 -4.39
CA GLY A 287 -34.37 20.06 -3.17
C GLY A 287 -33.46 19.32 -2.20
N PHE A 288 -32.15 19.26 -2.45
CA PHE A 288 -31.17 18.61 -1.61
C PHE A 288 -29.87 19.42 -1.54
N PRO A 289 -29.50 19.99 -0.38
CA PRO A 289 -28.25 20.72 -0.20
C PRO A 289 -27.09 19.75 0.13
N ALA A 290 -25.88 20.10 -0.28
CA ALA A 290 -24.66 19.39 0.14
C ALA A 290 -24.23 19.84 1.56
N TYR A 291 -25.13 19.66 2.53
CA TYR A 291 -24.95 20.02 3.93
C TYR A 291 -25.34 18.86 4.85
N LEU A 292 -24.63 18.78 5.97
CA LEU A 292 -24.92 17.90 7.10
C LEU A 292 -24.80 18.71 8.39
N ALA A 293 -25.74 18.58 9.32
CA ALA A 293 -25.65 19.28 10.60
C ALA A 293 -25.55 18.28 11.76
N PHE A 294 -24.51 18.39 12.59
CA PHE A 294 -24.45 17.66 13.87
C PHE A 294 -25.11 18.43 14.98
N SER A 295 -25.81 17.73 15.89
CA SER A 295 -26.52 18.32 17.01
C SER A 295 -26.45 17.47 18.26
N ASP A 296 -25.97 18.07 19.38
CA ASP A 296 -26.13 17.51 20.72
C ASP A 296 -27.63 17.63 21.07
N GLY A 297 -28.32 16.51 21.04
CA GLY A 297 -29.75 16.44 21.24
C GLY A 297 -30.61 16.74 20.00
N PRO A 298 -31.93 16.53 20.14
CA PRO A 298 -32.87 16.73 19.04
C PRO A 298 -32.91 18.18 18.57
N ALA A 299 -32.95 18.39 17.25
CA ALA A 299 -33.25 19.71 16.70
C ALA A 299 -34.69 20.03 17.09
N GLY A 300 -34.87 21.15 17.82
CA GLY A 300 -36.18 21.54 18.38
C GLY A 300 -37.35 21.44 17.37
N ASP A 301 -38.55 21.55 17.87
CA ASP A 301 -39.82 21.17 17.30
C ASP A 301 -39.95 21.08 15.77
N GLY A 302 -39.89 19.83 15.27
CA GLY A 302 -40.82 19.38 14.26
C GLY A 302 -40.70 19.91 12.85
N ASP A 303 -39.50 20.34 12.35
CA ASP A 303 -39.36 20.53 10.91
C ASP A 303 -39.39 19.16 10.20
N PRO A 304 -40.49 18.78 9.52
CA PRO A 304 -40.61 17.46 8.88
C PRO A 304 -39.62 17.24 7.75
N LYS A 305 -38.96 18.30 7.28
CA LYS A 305 -37.93 18.24 6.24
C LYS A 305 -36.56 17.86 6.80
N LEU A 306 -36.31 18.10 8.07
CA LEU A 306 -35.08 17.64 8.73
C LEU A 306 -35.19 16.15 9.06
N LYS A 307 -34.31 15.35 8.50
CA LYS A 307 -34.20 13.91 8.78
C LYS A 307 -33.09 13.68 9.77
N GLU A 308 -33.44 13.06 10.88
CA GLU A 308 -32.48 12.73 11.94
C GLU A 308 -31.83 11.35 11.71
N HIS A 309 -30.54 11.29 11.95
CA HIS A 309 -29.74 10.08 11.94
C HIS A 309 -29.00 10.01 13.28
N LEU A 310 -29.35 9.05 14.11
CA LEU A 310 -28.68 8.85 15.40
C LEU A 310 -27.28 8.30 15.17
N VAL A 311 -26.26 9.05 15.59
CA VAL A 311 -24.85 8.73 15.35
C VAL A 311 -24.20 8.10 16.57
N ALA A 312 -24.26 8.77 17.72
CA ALA A 312 -23.57 8.37 18.94
C ALA A 312 -24.28 8.88 20.19
N LEU A 313 -23.82 8.45 21.37
CA LEU A 313 -24.07 9.15 22.62
C LEU A 313 -22.81 9.93 23.01
N SER A 314 -22.97 11.22 23.20
CA SER A 314 -21.92 12.14 23.67
C SER A 314 -21.97 12.23 25.18
N VAL A 315 -20.79 12.14 25.81
CA VAL A 315 -20.60 12.32 27.25
C VAL A 315 -20.10 13.73 27.52
N PHE A 316 -20.69 14.39 28.51
CA PHE A 316 -20.27 15.73 28.89
C PHE A 316 -19.77 15.73 30.34
N SER A 317 -18.96 16.73 30.69
CA SER A 317 -18.41 16.91 32.00
C SER A 317 -18.58 18.35 32.46
N VAL A 318 -18.75 18.52 33.76
CA VAL A 318 -18.51 19.80 34.43
C VAL A 318 -17.02 20.03 34.51
N VAL A 319 -16.60 21.25 34.24
CA VAL A 319 -15.20 21.66 34.31
C VAL A 319 -15.08 22.84 35.28
N VAL A 320 -14.06 22.80 36.11
CA VAL A 320 -13.77 23.88 37.05
C VAL A 320 -12.33 24.37 36.89
N ASN A 321 -12.09 25.63 37.18
CA ASN A 321 -10.74 26.19 37.20
C ASN A 321 -9.82 25.39 38.14
N LYS A 322 -8.53 25.28 37.86
CA LYS A 322 -7.55 24.53 38.63
C LYS A 322 -7.49 24.90 40.12
N ASP A 323 -7.84 26.13 40.49
CA ASP A 323 -7.83 26.62 41.86
C ASP A 323 -9.05 26.15 42.65
N VAL A 324 -10.11 25.68 41.99
CA VAL A 324 -11.28 25.04 42.58
C VAL A 324 -10.95 23.55 42.81
N ARG A 325 -10.61 23.21 44.05
CA ARG A 325 -10.11 21.87 44.41
C ARG A 325 -11.20 20.95 44.95
N ILE A 326 -12.44 21.12 44.54
CA ILE A 326 -13.56 20.27 44.90
C ILE A 326 -13.55 19.02 44.02
N PRO A 327 -13.42 17.81 44.60
CA PRO A 327 -13.29 16.57 43.82
C PRO A 327 -14.64 16.01 43.35
N ASP A 328 -15.74 16.41 44.01
CA ASP A 328 -17.09 15.92 43.73
C ASP A 328 -18.11 17.04 43.95
N LEU A 329 -19.09 17.12 43.10
CA LEU A 329 -20.24 18.04 43.21
C LEU A 329 -21.52 17.22 43.11
N SER A 330 -22.38 17.37 44.11
CA SER A 330 -23.73 16.83 44.00
C SER A 330 -24.55 17.63 42.98
N LEU A 331 -25.55 16.99 42.38
CA LEU A 331 -26.50 17.69 41.50
C LEU A 331 -27.22 18.83 42.24
N THR A 332 -27.44 18.70 43.55
CA THR A 332 -28.05 19.75 44.39
C THR A 332 -27.15 20.97 44.53
N GLU A 333 -25.84 20.76 44.77
CA GLU A 333 -24.86 21.84 44.83
C GLU A 333 -24.70 22.53 43.48
N LEU A 334 -24.61 21.72 42.38
CA LEU A 334 -24.50 22.25 41.03
C LEU A 334 -25.71 23.11 40.65
N ARG A 335 -26.92 22.66 40.98
CA ARG A 335 -28.16 23.46 40.86
C ARG A 335 -28.13 24.71 41.71
N GLY A 336 -27.54 24.66 42.89
CA GLY A 336 -27.32 25.81 43.77
C GLY A 336 -26.40 26.85 43.17
N LEU A 337 -25.31 26.41 42.58
CA LEU A 337 -24.35 27.27 41.85
C LEU A 337 -25.02 27.99 40.68
N TYR A 338 -25.65 27.23 39.76
CA TYR A 338 -26.25 27.78 38.53
C TYR A 338 -27.57 28.54 38.78
N ALA A 339 -28.18 28.37 39.94
CA ALA A 339 -29.29 29.20 40.39
C ALA A 339 -28.83 30.47 41.15
N GLY A 340 -27.52 30.69 41.31
CA GLY A 340 -26.96 31.85 42.01
C GLY A 340 -27.21 31.86 43.54
N ARG A 341 -27.56 30.70 44.15
CA ARG A 341 -27.70 30.54 45.62
C ARG A 341 -26.35 30.33 46.29
N ILE A 342 -25.43 29.68 45.62
CA ILE A 342 -24.03 29.48 46.04
C ILE A 342 -23.18 30.43 45.18
N ILE A 343 -22.65 31.45 45.81
CA ILE A 343 -21.92 32.53 45.10
C ILE A 343 -20.42 32.54 45.41
N ARG A 344 -19.99 31.73 46.40
CA ARG A 344 -18.59 31.51 46.73
C ARG A 344 -18.35 30.02 46.97
N TRP A 345 -17.19 29.55 46.56
CA TRP A 345 -16.82 28.15 46.67
C TRP A 345 -16.68 27.67 48.13
N ASN A 346 -16.29 28.57 49.08
CA ASN A 346 -16.18 28.24 50.49
C ASN A 346 -17.54 27.98 51.19
N GLN A 347 -18.66 28.19 50.48
CA GLN A 347 -19.99 27.74 50.94
C GLN A 347 -20.19 26.23 50.76
N LEU A 348 -19.28 25.57 50.01
CA LEU A 348 -19.24 24.13 49.85
C LEU A 348 -18.11 23.52 50.67
N PRO A 349 -18.27 22.26 51.14
CA PRO A 349 -17.24 21.59 51.94
C PRO A 349 -15.92 21.48 51.18
N GLY A 350 -14.83 21.97 51.78
CA GLY A 350 -13.50 21.94 51.18
C GLY A 350 -13.27 22.95 50.02
N GLY A 351 -14.24 23.80 49.74
CA GLY A 351 -14.12 24.82 48.72
C GLY A 351 -13.19 25.97 49.09
N PRO A 352 -12.43 26.55 48.15
CA PRO A 352 -11.55 27.69 48.38
C PRO A 352 -12.35 28.98 48.60
N ASP A 353 -11.69 30.00 49.17
CA ASP A 353 -12.32 31.31 49.28
C ASP A 353 -12.25 32.11 47.99
N LEU A 354 -12.96 31.62 46.96
CA LEU A 354 -13.08 32.22 45.64
C LEU A 354 -14.54 32.49 45.29
N PRO A 355 -14.84 33.58 44.53
CA PRO A 355 -16.17 33.78 43.99
C PRO A 355 -16.47 32.75 42.89
N VAL A 356 -17.72 32.32 42.82
CA VAL A 356 -18.20 31.48 41.72
C VAL A 356 -18.38 32.32 40.47
N ARG A 357 -17.86 31.84 39.35
CA ARG A 357 -18.01 32.45 38.02
C ARG A 357 -18.56 31.41 37.06
N LEU A 358 -19.77 31.60 36.58
CA LEU A 358 -20.47 30.69 35.70
C LEU A 358 -20.10 30.99 34.27
N VAL A 359 -19.48 30.03 33.62
CA VAL A 359 -19.12 30.11 32.17
C VAL A 359 -20.02 29.15 31.40
N SER A 360 -20.96 29.70 30.70
CA SER A 360 -22.01 28.96 30.01
C SER A 360 -21.83 29.02 28.49
N ARG A 361 -22.51 28.15 27.79
CA ARG A 361 -22.70 28.22 26.35
C ARG A 361 -23.85 29.17 26.01
N ASP A 362 -23.87 29.69 24.80
CA ASP A 362 -24.97 30.51 24.28
C ASP A 362 -26.30 29.74 24.20
N ALA A 363 -27.40 30.44 24.02
CA ALA A 363 -28.75 29.87 24.00
C ALA A 363 -29.02 28.90 22.84
N LYS A 364 -28.19 28.89 21.79
CA LYS A 364 -28.33 27.98 20.63
C LYS A 364 -27.44 26.74 20.75
N SER A 365 -26.77 26.56 21.86
CA SER A 365 -25.93 25.40 22.15
C SER A 365 -26.78 24.19 22.55
N GLY A 366 -26.64 23.07 21.84
CA GLY A 366 -27.21 21.79 22.23
C GLY A 366 -26.69 21.34 23.59
N THR A 367 -25.38 21.44 23.84
CA THR A 367 -24.74 21.11 25.12
C THR A 367 -25.38 21.86 26.29
N ARG A 368 -25.72 23.17 26.10
CA ARG A 368 -26.45 23.94 27.14
C ARG A 368 -27.85 23.37 27.37
N GLY A 369 -28.59 23.07 26.28
CA GLY A 369 -29.93 22.48 26.41
C GLY A 369 -29.91 21.16 27.19
N VAL A 370 -28.91 20.32 26.94
CA VAL A 370 -28.67 19.08 27.70
C VAL A 370 -28.38 19.35 29.17
N PHE A 371 -27.48 20.30 29.45
CA PHE A 371 -27.13 20.68 30.82
C PHE A 371 -28.35 21.21 31.58
N GLU A 372 -29.11 22.12 31.01
CA GLU A 372 -30.34 22.66 31.59
C GLU A 372 -31.39 21.56 31.79
N GLY A 373 -31.64 20.69 30.83
CA GLY A 373 -32.66 19.68 30.91
C GLY A 373 -32.31 18.51 31.82
N ARG A 374 -31.13 17.88 31.65
CA ARG A 374 -30.77 16.64 32.38
C ARG A 374 -30.09 16.88 33.72
N VAL A 375 -29.30 17.95 33.84
CA VAL A 375 -28.48 18.20 35.02
C VAL A 375 -29.16 19.18 35.98
N LEU A 376 -29.55 20.34 35.47
CA LEU A 376 -30.16 21.37 36.29
C LEU A 376 -31.64 21.11 36.57
N GLY A 377 -32.37 20.53 35.61
CA GLY A 377 -33.83 20.41 35.62
C GLY A 377 -34.54 21.77 35.51
N GLY A 378 -33.89 22.73 34.88
CA GLY A 378 -34.37 24.10 34.70
C GLY A 378 -33.32 24.99 34.05
N ASN A 379 -33.68 26.21 33.68
CA ASN A 379 -32.79 27.12 33.00
C ASN A 379 -31.71 27.68 33.91
N GLU A 380 -30.57 28.01 33.35
CA GLU A 380 -29.53 28.81 34.00
C GLU A 380 -30.05 30.25 34.28
N ILE A 381 -29.47 30.94 35.29
CA ILE A 381 -29.76 32.37 35.50
C ILE A 381 -29.42 33.20 34.27
N SER A 382 -29.99 34.38 34.16
CA SER A 382 -29.71 35.31 33.04
C SER A 382 -28.25 35.69 32.98
N ARG A 383 -27.74 35.97 31.78
CA ARG A 383 -26.39 36.50 31.57
C ARG A 383 -26.21 37.84 32.31
N THR A 384 -25.13 37.92 33.08
CA THR A 384 -24.78 39.08 33.89
C THR A 384 -23.41 39.69 33.55
N SER A 385 -22.66 39.04 32.63
CA SER A 385 -21.32 39.44 32.28
C SER A 385 -21.06 39.17 30.78
N ASP A 386 -20.39 40.10 30.11
CA ASP A 386 -19.94 39.95 28.71
C ASP A 386 -18.52 39.41 28.63
N ASN A 387 -17.71 39.48 29.68
CA ASN A 387 -16.29 39.11 29.68
C ASN A 387 -15.91 38.00 30.67
N CYS A 388 -16.87 37.38 31.33
CA CYS A 388 -16.71 36.34 32.36
C CYS A 388 -15.94 36.77 33.63
N ARG A 389 -15.57 38.02 33.79
CA ARG A 389 -14.71 38.54 34.87
C ARG A 389 -15.41 39.61 35.73
N THR A 390 -16.14 40.51 35.10
CA THR A 390 -16.80 41.62 35.77
C THR A 390 -18.29 41.63 35.44
N PRO A 391 -19.17 41.96 36.42
CA PRO A 391 -20.58 42.06 36.13
C PRO A 391 -20.89 43.28 35.22
N ASN A 392 -21.93 43.15 34.40
CA ASN A 392 -22.40 44.27 33.56
C ASN A 392 -23.02 45.38 34.36
N PHE A 393 -23.64 45.03 35.51
CA PHE A 393 -24.25 45.99 36.42
C PHE A 393 -23.79 45.75 37.85
N ALA A 394 -23.57 46.81 38.60
CA ALA A 394 -23.10 46.73 40.02
C ALA A 394 -24.04 45.93 40.98
N ARG A 395 -25.29 45.77 40.59
CA ARG A 395 -26.29 45.00 41.36
C ARG A 395 -26.14 43.47 41.16
N ASP A 396 -25.41 43.03 40.16
CA ASP A 396 -25.27 41.61 39.82
C ASP A 396 -24.23 40.97 40.75
N THR A 397 -24.70 40.12 41.63
CA THR A 397 -23.86 39.44 42.64
C THR A 397 -23.19 38.19 42.09
N VAL A 398 -23.69 37.60 41.03
CA VAL A 398 -23.16 36.42 40.38
C VAL A 398 -22.71 36.82 38.95
N ILE A 399 -21.54 36.40 38.60
CA ILE A 399 -21.01 36.57 37.23
C ILE A 399 -21.35 35.32 36.43
N ARG A 400 -22.19 35.50 35.40
CA ARG A 400 -22.46 34.50 34.37
C ARG A 400 -22.27 35.09 33.00
N CYS A 401 -21.38 34.46 32.22
CA CYS A 401 -21.16 34.81 30.81
C CYS A 401 -21.63 33.70 29.87
N GLU A 402 -21.78 34.05 28.60
CA GLU A 402 -22.15 33.09 27.55
C GLU A 402 -21.11 33.14 26.40
N LEU A 403 -20.67 31.96 25.95
CA LEU A 403 -19.64 31.80 24.93
C LEU A 403 -20.14 30.87 23.80
N ASP A 404 -19.61 31.12 22.59
CA ASP A 404 -20.15 30.51 21.38
C ASP A 404 -19.67 29.08 21.12
N SER A 405 -18.55 28.66 21.71
CA SER A 405 -17.96 27.35 21.44
C SER A 405 -17.48 26.63 22.70
N THR A 406 -17.37 25.31 22.61
CA THR A 406 -16.78 24.45 23.65
C THR A 406 -15.35 24.88 23.98
N GLY A 407 -14.53 25.18 22.97
CA GLY A 407 -13.15 25.63 23.19
C GLY A 407 -13.04 26.95 23.95
N GLU A 408 -13.94 27.90 23.67
CA GLU A 408 -13.98 29.19 24.40
C GLU A 408 -14.40 29.01 25.85
N VAL A 409 -15.36 28.12 26.14
CA VAL A 409 -15.74 27.79 27.54
C VAL A 409 -14.55 27.19 28.28
N LEU A 410 -13.87 26.18 27.71
CA LEU A 410 -12.71 25.56 28.34
C LEU A 410 -11.60 26.58 28.61
N LYS A 411 -11.32 27.46 27.63
CA LYS A 411 -10.33 28.52 27.78
C LYS A 411 -10.74 29.52 28.87
N ALA A 412 -11.98 29.96 28.88
CA ALA A 412 -12.45 30.93 29.90
C ALA A 412 -12.43 30.33 31.32
N VAL A 413 -12.78 29.06 31.47
CA VAL A 413 -12.66 28.34 32.76
C VAL A 413 -11.20 28.25 33.19
N ALA A 414 -10.29 27.90 32.28
CA ALA A 414 -8.86 27.82 32.58
C ALA A 414 -8.27 29.18 33.02
N ASP A 415 -8.66 30.28 32.34
CA ASP A 415 -8.11 31.63 32.53
C ASP A 415 -8.77 32.39 33.72
N THR A 416 -9.83 31.86 34.32
CA THR A 416 -10.63 32.62 35.31
C THR A 416 -10.67 31.88 36.64
N PRO A 417 -9.98 32.38 37.68
CA PRO A 417 -10.04 31.80 39.02
C PRO A 417 -11.49 31.69 39.56
N GLY A 418 -11.84 30.53 40.11
CA GLY A 418 -13.18 30.25 40.58
C GLY A 418 -14.24 29.99 39.52
N ALA A 419 -13.85 29.85 38.26
CA ALA A 419 -14.79 29.55 37.19
C ALA A 419 -15.24 28.08 37.20
N ILE A 420 -16.50 27.90 36.78
CA ILE A 420 -17.13 26.61 36.50
C ILE A 420 -17.87 26.71 35.15
N GLY A 421 -17.75 25.68 34.34
CA GLY A 421 -18.43 25.52 33.07
C GLY A 421 -18.71 24.06 32.78
N TYR A 422 -19.02 23.77 31.55
CA TYR A 422 -19.27 22.41 31.08
C TYR A 422 -18.79 22.24 29.62
N ALA A 423 -18.35 21.05 29.30
CA ALA A 423 -17.83 20.72 27.98
C ALA A 423 -18.05 19.23 27.65
N GLU A 424 -17.86 18.88 26.39
CA GLU A 424 -17.76 17.48 26.00
C GLU A 424 -16.54 16.83 26.66
N LEU A 425 -16.68 15.55 27.07
CA LEU A 425 -15.72 14.88 27.95
C LEU A 425 -14.30 14.83 27.41
N HIS A 426 -14.12 14.42 26.16
CA HIS A 426 -12.77 14.28 25.58
C HIS A 426 -12.04 15.63 25.49
N SER A 427 -12.75 16.66 25.09
CA SER A 427 -12.23 18.04 25.05
C SER A 427 -11.90 18.55 26.47
N ALA A 428 -12.72 18.20 27.45
CA ALA A 428 -12.49 18.54 28.85
C ALA A 428 -11.28 17.80 29.45
N GLU A 429 -11.11 16.52 29.15
CA GLU A 429 -9.95 15.70 29.55
C GLU A 429 -8.65 16.22 28.92
N ALA A 430 -8.68 16.56 27.64
CA ALA A 430 -7.53 17.18 26.95
C ALA A 430 -7.10 18.49 27.63
N SER A 431 -8.07 19.34 28.02
CA SER A 431 -7.80 20.58 28.77
C SER A 431 -7.27 20.30 30.17
N ALA A 432 -7.82 19.28 30.85
CA ALA A 432 -7.37 18.88 32.19
C ALA A 432 -5.96 18.29 32.21
N ALA A 433 -5.56 17.60 31.15
CA ALA A 433 -4.19 17.09 30.98
C ALA A 433 -3.16 18.23 30.95
N GLY A 434 -3.54 19.44 30.47
CA GLY A 434 -2.74 20.66 30.57
C GLY A 434 -2.62 21.23 31.98
N GLY A 435 -3.41 20.75 32.93
CA GLY A 435 -3.38 21.16 34.36
C GLY A 435 -4.13 22.45 34.65
N ASP A 436 -4.82 23.06 33.72
CA ASP A 436 -5.49 24.36 33.87
C ASP A 436 -6.94 24.25 34.34
N VAL A 437 -7.56 23.10 34.15
CA VAL A 437 -8.92 22.78 34.62
C VAL A 437 -8.94 21.45 35.36
N ARG A 438 -10.03 21.21 36.09
CA ARG A 438 -10.32 19.95 36.79
C ARG A 438 -11.72 19.48 36.44
N LEU A 439 -11.93 18.18 36.46
CA LEU A 439 -13.20 17.53 36.21
C LEU A 439 -13.69 16.91 37.54
N PRO A 440 -14.60 17.58 38.26
CA PRO A 440 -15.20 17.00 39.46
C PRO A 440 -16.13 15.84 39.10
N ARG A 441 -16.30 14.89 39.99
CA ARG A 441 -17.36 13.89 39.91
C ARG A 441 -18.72 14.55 40.02
N LEU A 442 -19.76 13.89 39.51
CA LEU A 442 -21.15 14.30 39.78
C LEU A 442 -21.85 13.20 40.59
N ASP A 443 -22.31 13.52 41.81
CA ASP A 443 -22.87 12.57 42.76
C ASP A 443 -21.99 11.31 42.92
N GLY A 444 -20.68 11.50 43.08
CA GLY A 444 -19.69 10.43 43.20
C GLY A 444 -19.38 9.68 41.88
N ARG A 445 -19.97 10.05 40.75
CA ARG A 445 -19.81 9.38 39.47
C ARG A 445 -18.79 10.09 38.58
N ILE A 446 -17.85 9.31 38.08
CA ILE A 446 -16.87 9.78 37.08
C ILE A 446 -17.55 9.81 35.71
N PRO A 447 -17.42 10.90 34.92
CA PRO A 447 -17.87 10.92 33.55
C PRO A 447 -17.11 9.85 32.74
N SER A 448 -17.83 8.93 32.11
CA SER A 448 -17.26 7.91 31.26
C SER A 448 -18.31 7.29 30.35
N THR A 449 -17.88 6.72 29.22
CA THR A 449 -18.74 5.96 28.31
C THR A 449 -19.40 4.76 29.02
N ASP A 450 -18.68 4.07 29.91
CA ASP A 450 -19.22 2.95 30.67
C ASP A 450 -20.31 3.38 31.65
N ALA A 451 -20.13 4.54 32.32
CA ALA A 451 -21.14 5.08 33.22
C ALA A 451 -22.41 5.53 32.47
N VAL A 452 -22.26 6.01 31.24
CA VAL A 452 -23.39 6.34 30.34
C VAL A 452 -24.07 5.07 29.86
N ARG A 453 -23.30 4.06 29.41
CA ARG A 453 -23.82 2.74 28.99
C ARG A 453 -24.64 2.08 30.12
N ALA A 454 -24.15 2.20 31.35
CA ALA A 454 -24.84 1.73 32.56
C ALA A 454 -25.99 2.66 33.03
N ARG A 455 -26.20 3.81 32.41
CA ARG A 455 -27.17 4.85 32.78
C ARG A 455 -27.00 5.36 34.22
N THR A 456 -25.79 5.39 34.74
CA THR A 456 -25.47 5.86 36.09
C THR A 456 -24.93 7.29 36.12
N TYR A 457 -24.52 7.84 34.99
CA TYR A 457 -24.04 9.22 34.87
C TYR A 457 -25.09 10.09 34.14
N PRO A 458 -25.46 11.25 34.67
CA PRO A 458 -26.63 11.99 34.15
C PRO A 458 -26.34 12.91 32.97
N PHE A 459 -25.07 13.33 32.75
CA PHE A 459 -24.73 14.36 31.79
C PHE A 459 -24.22 13.75 30.46
N TRP A 460 -25.16 13.31 29.66
CA TRP A 460 -24.95 12.74 28.32
C TRP A 460 -26.14 13.05 27.41
N GLU A 461 -25.96 12.97 26.11
CA GLU A 461 -27.04 13.17 25.14
C GLU A 461 -26.75 12.42 23.82
N PRO A 462 -27.78 12.04 23.06
CA PRO A 462 -27.60 11.61 21.68
C PRO A 462 -27.01 12.70 20.80
N GLU A 463 -26.06 12.29 20.00
CA GLU A 463 -25.54 13.07 18.90
C GLU A 463 -26.26 12.66 17.63
N TYR A 464 -26.92 13.61 17.00
CA TYR A 464 -27.65 13.42 15.74
C TYR A 464 -26.90 14.08 14.59
N ALA A 465 -26.89 13.40 13.45
CA ALA A 465 -26.64 14.01 12.15
C ALA A 465 -27.98 14.34 11.48
N TYR A 466 -28.16 15.56 11.07
CA TYR A 466 -29.36 16.01 10.35
C TYR A 466 -29.07 16.23 8.88
N THR A 467 -30.00 15.78 8.01
CA THR A 467 -30.05 16.11 6.60
C THR A 467 -31.37 16.81 6.25
N TYR A 468 -31.34 17.68 5.24
CA TYR A 468 -32.55 18.27 4.72
C TYR A 468 -33.16 17.32 3.70
N THR A 469 -34.28 16.70 4.02
CA THR A 469 -34.89 15.56 3.31
C THR A 469 -33.97 14.33 3.27
N ALA A 470 -34.37 13.28 2.56
CA ALA A 470 -33.56 12.09 2.36
C ALA A 470 -32.51 12.34 1.26
N PRO A 471 -31.23 12.20 1.54
CA PRO A 471 -30.19 12.41 0.53
C PRO A 471 -30.25 11.32 -0.55
N PRO A 472 -29.95 11.66 -1.83
CA PRO A 472 -29.82 10.66 -2.87
C PRO A 472 -28.74 9.61 -2.49
N ALA A 473 -29.01 8.33 -2.75
CA ALA A 473 -28.17 7.22 -2.32
C ALA A 473 -26.68 7.31 -2.77
N ASN A 474 -26.42 7.98 -3.90
CA ASN A 474 -25.09 8.17 -4.45
C ASN A 474 -24.51 9.55 -4.11
N SER A 475 -25.18 10.37 -3.31
CA SER A 475 -24.66 11.67 -2.88
C SER A 475 -23.53 11.51 -1.86
N LEU A 476 -22.63 12.49 -1.83
CA LEU A 476 -21.55 12.56 -0.83
C LEU A 476 -22.12 12.54 0.60
N THR A 477 -23.24 13.22 0.85
CA THR A 477 -23.92 13.21 2.15
C THR A 477 -24.37 11.81 2.58
N SER A 478 -25.00 11.04 1.67
CA SER A 478 -25.43 9.67 1.96
C SER A 478 -24.22 8.77 2.23
N LYS A 479 -23.18 8.86 1.40
CA LYS A 479 -21.96 8.04 1.56
C LYS A 479 -21.18 8.39 2.82
N PHE A 480 -21.16 9.66 3.20
CA PHE A 480 -20.55 10.07 4.47
C PHE A 480 -21.33 9.58 5.68
N LEU A 481 -22.67 9.56 5.63
CA LEU A 481 -23.48 8.93 6.67
C LEU A 481 -23.24 7.42 6.79
N ASP A 482 -23.14 6.72 5.66
CA ASP A 482 -22.77 5.30 5.65
C ASP A 482 -21.37 5.08 6.26
N TYR A 483 -20.43 5.98 5.98
CA TYR A 483 -19.07 5.94 6.54
C TYR A 483 -19.05 6.13 8.06
N LEU A 484 -19.87 7.04 8.59
CA LEU A 484 -20.01 7.23 10.05
C LEU A 484 -20.46 5.94 10.74
N ALA A 485 -21.34 5.16 10.10
CA ALA A 485 -21.83 3.89 10.63
C ALA A 485 -20.88 2.71 10.38
N GLY A 486 -19.87 2.88 9.51
CA GLY A 486 -18.85 1.89 9.16
C GLY A 486 -17.77 1.72 10.23
N ASP A 487 -16.81 0.80 9.99
CA ASP A 487 -15.77 0.46 10.97
C ASP A 487 -14.86 1.66 11.29
N THR A 488 -14.39 2.37 10.28
CA THR A 488 -13.53 3.56 10.46
C THR A 488 -14.26 4.65 11.24
N GLY A 489 -15.51 4.93 10.87
CA GLY A 489 -16.34 5.93 11.56
C GLY A 489 -16.57 5.56 13.02
N ARG A 490 -16.94 4.32 13.31
CA ARG A 490 -17.12 3.82 14.69
C ARG A 490 -15.87 3.97 15.53
N ASN A 491 -14.72 3.54 15.00
CA ASN A 491 -13.43 3.61 15.69
C ASN A 491 -13.03 5.06 16.01
N LEU A 492 -13.27 6.00 15.08
CA LEU A 492 -12.99 7.42 15.31
C LEU A 492 -13.94 8.02 16.37
N ILE A 493 -15.23 7.68 16.33
CA ILE A 493 -16.21 8.11 17.32
C ILE A 493 -15.81 7.60 18.72
N GLU A 494 -15.43 6.32 18.83
CA GLU A 494 -14.96 5.73 20.10
C GLU A 494 -13.65 6.34 20.59
N LYS A 495 -12.69 6.60 19.70
CA LYS A 495 -11.42 7.26 20.01
C LYS A 495 -11.63 8.63 20.67
N HIS A 496 -12.68 9.33 20.28
CA HIS A 496 -13.08 10.62 20.86
C HIS A 496 -14.00 10.48 22.09
N GLY A 497 -14.12 9.29 22.67
CA GLY A 497 -14.86 9.09 23.91
C GLY A 497 -16.39 9.12 23.77
N HIS A 498 -16.91 8.92 22.57
CA HIS A 498 -18.35 8.78 22.32
C HIS A 498 -18.75 7.31 22.17
N LEU A 499 -20.03 6.99 22.35
CA LEU A 499 -20.59 5.66 22.13
C LEU A 499 -21.30 5.60 20.77
N PRO A 500 -20.72 4.98 19.71
CA PRO A 500 -21.37 4.90 18.41
C PRO A 500 -22.62 4.02 18.49
N CYS A 501 -23.75 4.52 18.00
CA CYS A 501 -25.04 3.82 18.05
C CYS A 501 -25.18 2.73 16.97
N SER A 502 -24.32 2.70 16.00
CA SER A 502 -24.21 1.61 14.99
C SER A 502 -23.60 0.32 15.57
N VAL A 503 -22.97 0.37 16.76
CA VAL A 503 -22.42 -0.78 17.47
C VAL A 503 -23.55 -1.53 18.19
N PRO A 504 -23.73 -2.85 17.99
CA PRO A 504 -24.82 -3.62 18.58
C PRO A 504 -24.90 -3.54 20.11
N GLU A 505 -23.74 -3.52 20.79
CA GLU A 505 -23.62 -3.46 22.25
C GLU A 505 -24.14 -2.15 22.83
N ASN A 506 -24.08 -1.06 22.06
CA ASN A 506 -24.54 0.27 22.48
C ASN A 506 -26.03 0.49 22.20
N ARG A 507 -26.69 -0.41 21.47
CA ARG A 507 -28.07 -0.26 21.02
C ARG A 507 -29.05 0.05 22.16
N ARG A 508 -28.91 -0.63 23.32
CA ARG A 508 -29.75 -0.37 24.50
C ARG A 508 -29.54 1.03 25.09
N ALA A 509 -28.30 1.52 25.10
CA ALA A 509 -27.98 2.86 25.59
C ALA A 509 -28.52 3.94 24.64
N CYS A 510 -28.48 3.66 23.33
CA CYS A 510 -28.96 4.54 22.27
C CYS A 510 -30.49 4.50 22.05
N ASP A 511 -31.20 3.51 22.63
CA ASP A 511 -32.68 3.46 22.59
C ASP A 511 -33.24 4.39 23.69
N ILE A 512 -33.65 5.58 23.26
CA ILE A 512 -34.00 6.72 24.12
C ILE A 512 -35.52 6.94 24.19
N ARG A 513 -36.29 6.07 23.55
CA ARG A 513 -37.75 6.12 23.53
C ARG A 513 -38.38 5.70 24.86
#